data_007105c76fd9624f291514bcca3e2956
#
_entry.id   007105c76fd9624f291514bcca3e2956
#
_cell.length_a   1.000
_cell.length_b   1.000
_cell.length_c   1.000
_cell.angle_alpha   90.00
_cell.angle_beta   90.00
_cell.angle_gamma   90.00
#
_symmetry.space_group_name_H-M   'P 1'
#
loop_
_entity.id
_entity.type
_entity.pdbx_description
1 polymer ?
#
loop_
_entity_poly.entity_id
_entity_poly.type
_entity_poly.pdbx_seq_one_letter_code
_entity_poly.pdbx_strand_id
1 'polypeptide(L)'
;MASHHLITSHRIAKTSAANQADARHFTITNTLKLDARAELDALERSLLAPAASIAPKFFYDALGSTLYNAIVLTPEYYPTRTEAAIFDQFRDEIAAVIGAGKQFVDLGSGDSVKAEKWFASLRPSRYVAVDISATALTEALARLAGNADAPELTGLITDFSRVLDVTPVLAPQPTLFFYPGSSIGNFLPDEALWFLKQIRAHCHGHGCGLLIGVDAKKDRARLDAAYDDALGVTAAFNLNVLRHVNALLGTDFDISDWQHRGFYNPALGRIEMHVEARSNVSVKVRGHTRRFAAGERIHTENSYKFTPD
;
A
#
# COMPACT_ATOMS: atom_id res chain seq x y z
N MET A 1 -3.36 -25.16 -25.74
CA MET A 1 -2.67 -26.10 -24.81
C MET A 1 -1.89 -25.22 -23.84
N ALA A 2 -2.44 -24.96 -22.68
CA ALA A 2 -1.85 -24.11 -21.67
C ALA A 2 -1.32 -24.98 -20.54
N SER A 3 -0.02 -24.91 -20.31
CA SER A 3 0.67 -25.67 -19.28
C SER A 3 0.41 -25.07 -17.90
N HIS A 4 -0.19 -25.87 -17.03
CA HIS A 4 -0.30 -25.63 -15.60
C HIS A 4 1.11 -25.61 -14.97
N HIS A 5 1.44 -24.53 -14.27
CA HIS A 5 2.54 -24.54 -13.30
C HIS A 5 1.94 -24.56 -11.89
N LEU A 6 2.04 -25.73 -11.29
CA LEU A 6 1.83 -26.01 -9.87
C LEU A 6 2.87 -25.24 -9.05
N ILE A 7 2.40 -24.43 -8.11
CA ILE A 7 3.26 -23.76 -7.12
C ILE A 7 3.50 -24.73 -5.97
N THR A 8 4.64 -25.39 -6.02
CA THR A 8 5.18 -26.16 -4.91
C THR A 8 5.88 -25.22 -3.94
N SER A 9 5.64 -25.42 -2.64
CA SER A 9 6.34 -24.75 -1.55
C SER A 9 7.85 -25.03 -1.65
N HIS A 10 8.64 -24.06 -2.13
CA HIS A 10 10.09 -24.16 -2.15
C HIS A 10 10.69 -23.26 -1.09
N ARG A 11 11.35 -23.88 -0.10
CA ARG A 11 12.43 -23.27 0.66
C ARG A 11 13.51 -22.86 -0.35
N ILE A 12 13.60 -21.58 -0.68
CA ILE A 12 14.70 -21.08 -1.52
C ILE A 12 15.92 -20.93 -0.62
N ALA A 13 16.76 -21.94 -0.63
CA ALA A 13 18.13 -21.86 -0.15
C ALA A 13 19.05 -22.08 -1.35
N LYS A 14 20.02 -21.16 -1.47
CA LYS A 14 21.26 -21.19 -2.26
C LYS A 14 21.32 -20.26 -3.46
N THR A 15 21.96 -19.14 -3.23
CA THR A 15 22.69 -18.40 -4.25
C THR A 15 24.18 -18.79 -4.23
N SER A 16 24.78 -18.81 -5.41
CA SER A 16 26.13 -19.27 -5.73
C SER A 16 27.21 -18.39 -5.10
N ALA A 17 28.33 -19.03 -4.78
CA ALA A 17 29.51 -18.45 -4.16
C ALA A 17 30.20 -17.40 -5.04
N ALA A 18 30.25 -16.15 -4.57
CA ALA A 18 31.34 -15.21 -4.82
C ALA A 18 31.28 -14.11 -3.74
N ASN A 19 32.34 -13.99 -2.93
CA ASN A 19 32.55 -13.07 -1.80
C ASN A 19 31.64 -13.28 -0.58
N GLN A 20 31.97 -14.28 0.23
CA GLN A 20 31.48 -14.44 1.60
C GLN A 20 32.30 -13.53 2.54
N ALA A 21 31.82 -12.30 2.74
CA ALA A 21 32.00 -11.58 3.98
C ALA A 21 30.59 -11.40 4.55
N ASP A 22 30.26 -12.19 5.58
CA ASP A 22 29.14 -12.06 6.53
C ASP A 22 27.83 -11.44 6.00
N ALA A 23 27.24 -11.97 4.94
CA ALA A 23 25.90 -11.60 4.54
C ALA A 23 24.90 -12.10 5.60
N ARG A 24 24.32 -11.20 6.37
CA ARG A 24 23.27 -11.52 7.34
C ARG A 24 22.12 -12.22 6.61
N HIS A 25 21.62 -13.29 7.18
CA HIS A 25 20.50 -14.03 6.64
C HIS A 25 19.19 -13.35 7.07
N PHE A 26 18.25 -13.25 6.14
CA PHE A 26 16.87 -12.91 6.45
C PHE A 26 15.96 -14.09 6.11
N THR A 27 14.79 -14.12 6.74
CA THR A 27 13.76 -15.13 6.47
C THR A 27 12.52 -14.45 5.88
N ILE A 28 11.87 -15.13 4.94
CA ILE A 28 10.59 -14.68 4.39
C ILE A 28 9.55 -15.78 4.60
N THR A 29 8.46 -15.43 5.24
CA THR A 29 7.26 -16.26 5.37
C THR A 29 6.23 -15.77 4.36
N ASN A 30 5.61 -16.65 3.61
CA ASN A 30 4.53 -16.32 2.70
C ASN A 30 3.24 -16.98 3.19
N THR A 31 2.30 -16.13 3.65
CA THR A 31 0.96 -16.54 4.06
C THR A 31 -0.11 -16.07 3.09
N LEU A 32 0.30 -15.43 1.99
CA LEU A 32 -0.61 -14.91 0.99
C LEU A 32 -1.37 -16.06 0.30
N LYS A 33 -2.65 -16.16 0.60
CA LYS A 33 -3.58 -17.09 -0.07
C LYS A 33 -4.29 -16.31 -1.17
N LEU A 34 -3.64 -16.14 -2.31
CA LEU A 34 -4.29 -15.56 -3.48
C LEU A 34 -5.19 -16.61 -4.12
N ASP A 35 -6.48 -16.48 -3.91
CA ASP A 35 -7.46 -17.03 -4.84
C ASP A 35 -7.62 -16.04 -6.00
N ALA A 36 -6.72 -16.17 -7.00
CA ALA A 36 -6.71 -15.28 -8.16
C ALA A 36 -8.07 -15.24 -8.87
N ARG A 37 -8.80 -16.37 -8.87
CA ARG A 37 -10.13 -16.43 -9.45
C ARG A 37 -11.13 -15.61 -8.65
N ALA A 38 -11.17 -15.79 -7.32
CA ALA A 38 -12.07 -15.02 -6.45
C ALA A 38 -11.79 -13.51 -6.53
N GLU A 39 -10.51 -13.12 -6.66
CA GLU A 39 -10.12 -11.71 -6.85
C GLU A 39 -10.63 -11.14 -8.18
N LEU A 40 -10.47 -11.86 -9.27
CA LEU A 40 -10.97 -11.45 -10.58
C LEU A 40 -12.50 -11.43 -10.62
N ASP A 41 -13.17 -12.38 -9.97
CA ASP A 41 -14.62 -12.42 -9.85
C ASP A 41 -15.16 -11.26 -8.98
N ALA A 42 -14.40 -10.84 -7.96
CA ALA A 42 -14.73 -9.66 -7.16
C ALA A 42 -14.57 -8.35 -7.96
N LEU A 43 -13.50 -8.23 -8.74
CA LEU A 43 -13.28 -7.10 -9.64
C LEU A 43 -14.37 -6.99 -10.70
N GLU A 44 -14.74 -8.11 -11.32
CA GLU A 44 -15.85 -8.17 -12.28
C GLU A 44 -17.16 -7.67 -11.64
N ARG A 45 -17.52 -8.22 -10.47
CA ARG A 45 -18.77 -7.80 -9.77
C ARG A 45 -18.76 -6.32 -9.43
N SER A 46 -17.61 -5.76 -9.02
CA SER A 46 -17.52 -4.34 -8.67
C SER A 46 -17.65 -3.43 -9.89
N LEU A 47 -17.16 -3.85 -11.06
CA LEU A 47 -17.31 -3.11 -12.32
C LEU A 47 -18.75 -3.16 -12.85
N LEU A 48 -19.44 -4.30 -12.67
CA LEU A 48 -20.82 -4.49 -13.12
C LEU A 48 -21.85 -3.87 -12.17
N ALA A 49 -21.44 -3.46 -10.97
CA ALA A 49 -22.34 -2.83 -10.00
C ALA A 49 -22.88 -1.47 -10.51
N PRO A 50 -24.08 -1.04 -10.07
CA PRO A 50 -24.59 0.29 -10.40
C PRO A 50 -23.65 1.43 -10.02
N ALA A 51 -23.03 1.35 -8.84
CA ALA A 51 -21.94 2.21 -8.41
C ALA A 51 -20.61 1.46 -8.65
N ALA A 52 -20.08 1.58 -9.87
CA ALA A 52 -18.89 0.85 -10.26
C ALA A 52 -17.64 1.29 -9.46
N SER A 53 -16.78 0.33 -9.12
CA SER A 53 -15.52 0.63 -8.42
C SER A 53 -14.41 -0.35 -8.82
N ILE A 54 -13.18 0.11 -8.62
CA ILE A 54 -11.95 -0.69 -8.77
C ILE A 54 -11.15 -0.49 -7.48
N ALA A 55 -10.79 -1.58 -6.80
CA ALA A 55 -10.04 -1.49 -5.56
C ALA A 55 -8.62 -0.91 -5.77
N PRO A 56 -8.09 -0.07 -4.85
CA PRO A 56 -6.81 0.62 -5.01
C PRO A 56 -5.61 -0.30 -5.27
N LYS A 57 -5.64 -1.55 -4.82
CA LYS A 57 -4.58 -2.52 -5.08
C LYS A 57 -4.30 -2.75 -6.57
N PHE A 58 -5.29 -2.53 -7.44
CA PHE A 58 -5.13 -2.66 -8.89
C PHE A 58 -4.41 -1.48 -9.55
N PHE A 59 -4.07 -0.43 -8.82
CA PHE A 59 -3.19 0.62 -9.32
C PHE A 59 -1.75 0.15 -9.53
N TYR A 60 -1.29 -0.82 -8.71
CA TYR A 60 0.14 -1.13 -8.54
C TYR A 60 0.61 -2.28 -9.45
N ASP A 61 0.35 -2.17 -10.78
CA ASP A 61 1.14 -2.89 -11.76
C ASP A 61 2.53 -2.21 -11.91
N ALA A 62 3.40 -2.73 -12.77
CA ALA A 62 4.75 -2.20 -12.95
C ALA A 62 4.75 -0.71 -13.38
N LEU A 63 3.84 -0.32 -14.28
CA LEU A 63 3.70 1.06 -14.70
C LEU A 63 3.09 1.94 -13.60
N GLY A 64 2.04 1.45 -12.94
CA GLY A 64 1.39 2.17 -11.85
C GLY A 64 2.34 2.44 -10.70
N SER A 65 3.16 1.48 -10.31
CA SER A 65 4.20 1.67 -9.28
C SER A 65 5.21 2.74 -9.69
N THR A 66 5.61 2.78 -10.96
CA THR A 66 6.50 3.83 -11.50
C THR A 66 5.82 5.21 -11.47
N LEU A 67 4.55 5.28 -11.85
CA LEU A 67 3.77 6.52 -11.82
C LEU A 67 3.56 7.02 -10.38
N TYR A 68 3.32 6.12 -9.43
CA TYR A 68 3.24 6.50 -8.01
C TYR A 68 4.56 7.11 -7.52
N ASN A 69 5.70 6.52 -7.88
CA ASN A 69 7.01 7.09 -7.56
C ASN A 69 7.20 8.49 -8.18
N ALA A 70 6.62 8.74 -9.35
CA ALA A 70 6.62 10.08 -9.95
C ALA A 70 5.67 11.04 -9.23
N ILE A 71 4.46 10.60 -8.79
CA ILE A 71 3.52 11.42 -8.01
C ILE A 71 4.19 11.98 -6.75
N VAL A 72 4.91 11.17 -5.98
CA VAL A 72 5.54 11.62 -4.73
C VAL A 72 6.59 12.70 -4.94
N LEU A 73 7.05 12.91 -6.16
CA LEU A 73 8.00 13.95 -6.55
C LEU A 73 7.32 15.24 -7.06
N THR A 74 6.00 15.21 -7.33
CA THR A 74 5.29 16.40 -7.80
C THR A 74 5.22 17.47 -6.70
N PRO A 75 5.26 18.77 -7.04
CA PRO A 75 5.16 19.86 -6.07
C PRO A 75 3.86 19.84 -5.26
N GLU A 76 2.77 19.39 -5.86
CA GLU A 76 1.43 19.36 -5.27
C GLU A 76 1.27 18.22 -4.24
N TYR A 77 1.92 17.07 -4.45
CA TYR A 77 1.78 15.91 -3.56
C TYR A 77 2.62 16.09 -2.29
N TYR A 78 2.08 16.85 -1.35
CA TYR A 78 2.74 17.20 -0.08
C TYR A 78 2.87 16.06 0.94
N PRO A 79 2.00 14.98 0.96
CA PRO A 79 1.95 14.05 2.10
C PRO A 79 3.31 13.42 2.42
N THR A 80 3.99 12.87 1.43
CA THR A 80 5.30 12.21 1.62
C THR A 80 6.36 13.16 2.16
N ARG A 81 6.46 14.39 1.62
CA ARG A 81 7.45 15.38 2.06
C ARG A 81 7.14 15.90 3.47
N THR A 82 5.87 16.13 3.78
CA THR A 82 5.45 16.61 5.10
C THR A 82 5.70 15.55 6.16
N GLU A 83 5.35 14.28 5.90
CA GLU A 83 5.63 13.18 6.81
C GLU A 83 7.14 13.03 7.06
N ALA A 84 7.96 13.07 6.00
CA ALA A 84 9.41 13.01 6.13
C ALA A 84 9.95 14.16 6.99
N ALA A 85 9.48 15.38 6.78
CA ALA A 85 9.88 16.54 7.58
C ALA A 85 9.49 16.41 9.05
N ILE A 86 8.27 15.91 9.35
CA ILE A 86 7.83 15.63 10.72
C ILE A 86 8.72 14.57 11.37
N PHE A 87 8.99 13.48 10.68
CA PHE A 87 9.85 12.41 11.19
C PHE A 87 11.28 12.91 11.42
N ASP A 88 11.82 13.72 10.52
CA ASP A 88 13.19 14.26 10.67
C ASP A 88 13.27 15.27 11.83
N GLN A 89 12.24 16.11 12.01
CA GLN A 89 12.20 17.13 13.07
C GLN A 89 11.98 16.52 14.47
N PHE A 90 11.09 15.53 14.61
CA PHE A 90 10.62 15.02 15.89
C PHE A 90 11.12 13.60 16.20
N ARG A 91 12.08 13.08 15.43
CA ARG A 91 12.53 11.68 15.53
C ARG A 91 12.97 11.32 16.95
N ASP A 92 13.78 12.15 17.58
CA ASP A 92 14.33 11.84 18.89
C ASP A 92 13.26 11.92 19.99
N GLU A 93 12.31 12.86 19.89
CA GLU A 93 11.19 12.96 20.82
C GLU A 93 10.26 11.73 20.69
N ILE A 94 9.92 11.35 19.45
CA ILE A 94 9.10 10.17 19.16
C ILE A 94 9.81 8.90 19.64
N ALA A 95 11.11 8.77 19.36
CA ALA A 95 11.89 7.60 19.78
C ALA A 95 12.01 7.50 21.32
N ALA A 96 12.11 8.64 22.02
CA ALA A 96 12.13 8.67 23.48
C ALA A 96 10.82 8.17 24.08
N VAL A 97 9.68 8.54 23.50
CA VAL A 97 8.35 8.07 23.95
C VAL A 97 8.16 6.57 23.64
N ILE A 98 8.58 6.11 22.47
CA ILE A 98 8.45 4.71 22.05
C ILE A 98 9.36 3.81 22.88
N GLY A 99 10.60 4.23 23.10
CA GLY A 99 11.66 3.41 23.70
C GLY A 99 12.32 2.45 22.71
N ALA A 100 13.61 2.17 22.95
CA ALA A 100 14.44 1.35 22.08
C ALA A 100 14.27 -0.17 22.31
N GLY A 101 14.79 -0.97 21.37
CA GLY A 101 14.95 -2.43 21.54
C GLY A 101 13.72 -3.26 21.26
N LYS A 102 12.62 -2.66 20.75
CA LYS A 102 11.39 -3.39 20.42
C LYS A 102 11.53 -4.12 19.09
N GLN A 103 10.66 -5.10 18.87
CA GLN A 103 10.38 -5.61 17.54
C GLN A 103 9.62 -4.53 16.75
N PHE A 104 10.10 -4.24 15.53
CA PHE A 104 9.58 -3.17 14.68
C PHE A 104 8.89 -3.77 13.45
N VAL A 105 7.57 -3.68 13.40
CA VAL A 105 6.71 -4.27 12.35
C VAL A 105 6.25 -3.17 11.41
N ASP A 106 6.72 -3.19 10.18
CA ASP A 106 6.43 -2.21 9.14
C ASP A 106 5.33 -2.74 8.22
N LEU A 107 4.14 -2.15 8.32
CA LEU A 107 2.94 -2.57 7.59
C LEU A 107 2.85 -1.82 6.25
N GLY A 108 2.98 -2.55 5.13
CA GLY A 108 3.11 -1.98 3.80
C GLY A 108 4.52 -1.42 3.59
N SER A 109 5.53 -2.25 3.90
CA SER A 109 6.93 -1.83 3.99
C SER A 109 7.52 -1.30 2.67
N GLY A 110 7.00 -1.77 1.51
CA GLY A 110 7.53 -1.42 0.20
C GLY A 110 9.04 -1.65 0.13
N ASP A 111 9.80 -0.58 -0.12
CA ASP A 111 11.28 -0.59 -0.17
C ASP A 111 11.95 -0.47 1.22
N SER A 112 11.18 -0.38 2.29
CA SER A 112 11.64 -0.24 3.69
C SER A 112 12.45 1.03 4.01
N VAL A 113 12.61 1.96 3.07
CA VAL A 113 13.44 3.18 3.25
C VAL A 113 12.91 4.08 4.37
N LYS A 114 11.60 4.16 4.54
CA LYS A 114 11.00 4.95 5.64
C LYS A 114 11.31 4.36 7.00
N ALA A 115 11.19 3.03 7.14
CA ALA A 115 11.45 2.34 8.39
C ALA A 115 12.94 2.34 8.76
N GLU A 116 13.83 2.16 7.78
CA GLU A 116 15.28 2.17 8.00
C GLU A 116 15.78 3.45 8.68
N LYS A 117 15.17 4.60 8.38
CA LYS A 117 15.51 5.88 9.03
C LYS A 117 15.32 5.89 10.55
N TRP A 118 14.54 4.95 11.08
CA TRP A 118 14.27 4.81 12.51
C TRP A 118 15.25 3.87 13.24
N PHE A 119 16.05 3.09 12.50
CA PHE A 119 16.88 2.05 13.12
C PHE A 119 17.89 2.61 14.10
N ALA A 120 18.54 3.73 13.79
CA ALA A 120 19.51 4.35 14.69
C ALA A 120 18.89 4.83 16.01
N SER A 121 17.69 5.44 15.96
CA SER A 121 17.02 6.01 17.13
C SER A 121 16.28 4.93 17.95
N LEU A 122 15.57 4.01 17.28
CA LEU A 122 14.77 2.97 17.93
C LEU A 122 15.58 1.73 18.29
N ARG A 123 16.71 1.48 17.62
CA ARG A 123 17.56 0.30 17.78
C ARG A 123 16.73 -0.98 17.92
N PRO A 124 15.89 -1.30 16.92
CA PRO A 124 15.01 -2.45 17.03
C PRO A 124 15.80 -3.74 17.19
N SER A 125 15.34 -4.65 18.04
CA SER A 125 15.92 -5.98 18.17
C SER A 125 15.69 -6.82 16.92
N ARG A 126 14.55 -6.58 16.26
CA ARG A 126 14.08 -7.26 15.05
C ARG A 126 13.30 -6.28 14.18
N TYR A 127 13.49 -6.35 12.87
CA TYR A 127 12.66 -5.69 11.87
C TYR A 127 11.84 -6.72 11.11
N VAL A 128 10.53 -6.50 11.06
CA VAL A 128 9.56 -7.34 10.36
C VAL A 128 8.93 -6.50 9.25
N ALA A 129 9.34 -6.73 8.01
CA ALA A 129 8.74 -6.11 6.84
C ALA A 129 7.48 -6.90 6.43
N VAL A 130 6.34 -6.23 6.30
CA VAL A 130 5.07 -6.83 5.88
C VAL A 130 4.59 -6.17 4.61
N ASP A 131 4.46 -6.92 3.52
CA ASP A 131 4.00 -6.40 2.24
C ASP A 131 3.30 -7.49 1.42
N ILE A 132 2.48 -7.09 0.45
CA ILE A 132 1.87 -8.01 -0.51
C ILE A 132 2.84 -8.34 -1.66
N SER A 133 3.79 -7.45 -1.95
CA SER A 133 4.76 -7.58 -3.03
C SER A 133 5.98 -8.41 -2.59
N ALA A 134 6.03 -9.67 -3.02
CA ALA A 134 7.17 -10.55 -2.76
C ALA A 134 8.49 -9.97 -3.31
N THR A 135 8.45 -9.34 -4.48
CA THR A 135 9.63 -8.75 -5.13
C THR A 135 10.17 -7.57 -4.32
N ALA A 136 9.33 -6.57 -4.05
CA ALA A 136 9.74 -5.39 -3.30
C ALA A 136 10.29 -5.76 -1.91
N LEU A 137 9.61 -6.66 -1.20
CA LEU A 137 10.01 -7.12 0.12
C LEU A 137 11.36 -7.87 0.07
N THR A 138 11.57 -8.74 -0.92
CA THR A 138 12.83 -9.47 -1.06
C THR A 138 14.00 -8.54 -1.36
N GLU A 139 13.82 -7.59 -2.28
CA GLU A 139 14.84 -6.60 -2.64
C GLU A 139 15.18 -5.68 -1.47
N ALA A 140 14.17 -5.20 -0.72
CA ALA A 140 14.34 -4.38 0.46
C ALA A 140 15.15 -5.10 1.55
N LEU A 141 14.78 -6.35 1.89
CA LEU A 141 15.49 -7.14 2.90
C LEU A 141 16.90 -7.50 2.46
N ALA A 142 17.13 -7.83 1.19
CA ALA A 142 18.47 -8.08 0.66
C ALA A 142 19.37 -6.83 0.76
N ARG A 143 18.82 -5.65 0.46
CA ARG A 143 19.53 -4.38 0.62
C ARG A 143 19.88 -4.10 2.09
N LEU A 144 18.92 -4.27 3.00
CA LEU A 144 19.13 -4.08 4.43
C LEU A 144 20.14 -5.07 5.02
N ALA A 145 20.14 -6.32 4.56
CA ALA A 145 21.09 -7.35 5.02
C ALA A 145 22.55 -7.01 4.71
N GLY A 146 22.80 -6.16 3.73
CA GLY A 146 24.13 -5.61 3.44
C GLY A 146 24.63 -4.57 4.46
N ASN A 147 23.79 -4.09 5.36
CA ASN A 147 24.16 -3.13 6.40
C ASN A 147 24.57 -3.87 7.68
N ALA A 148 25.81 -3.63 8.14
CA ALA A 148 26.35 -4.27 9.35
C ALA A 148 25.56 -3.95 10.64
N ASP A 149 24.87 -2.81 10.68
CA ASP A 149 24.10 -2.35 11.84
C ASP A 149 22.59 -2.71 11.73
N ALA A 150 22.18 -3.45 10.70
CA ALA A 150 20.80 -3.88 10.56
C ALA A 150 20.37 -4.80 11.71
N PRO A 151 19.12 -4.68 12.20
CA PRO A 151 18.56 -5.63 13.16
C PRO A 151 18.39 -7.03 12.54
N GLU A 152 17.89 -7.98 13.31
CA GLU A 152 17.39 -9.24 12.76
C GLU A 152 16.28 -8.94 11.74
N LEU A 153 16.39 -9.48 10.52
CA LEU A 153 15.49 -9.17 9.41
C LEU A 153 14.52 -10.32 9.13
N THR A 154 13.24 -10.01 9.05
CA THR A 154 12.19 -10.96 8.72
C THR A 154 11.19 -10.33 7.76
N GLY A 155 10.71 -11.09 6.78
CA GLY A 155 9.66 -10.68 5.86
C GLY A 155 8.39 -11.51 6.02
N LEU A 156 7.24 -10.88 5.83
CA LEU A 156 5.94 -11.52 5.73
C LEU A 156 5.22 -11.06 4.46
N ILE A 157 5.01 -11.97 3.52
CA ILE A 157 4.19 -11.72 2.34
C ILE A 157 2.74 -12.04 2.69
N THR A 158 1.89 -11.02 2.75
CA THR A 158 0.47 -11.18 3.09
C THR A 158 -0.37 -10.00 2.59
N ASP A 159 -1.67 -10.22 2.38
CA ASP A 159 -2.66 -9.15 2.18
C ASP A 159 -3.34 -8.86 3.52
N PHE A 160 -2.85 -7.88 4.25
CA PHE A 160 -3.40 -7.47 5.54
C PHE A 160 -4.62 -6.54 5.44
N SER A 161 -5.06 -6.19 4.22
CA SER A 161 -6.28 -5.39 4.04
C SER A 161 -7.54 -6.14 4.51
N ARG A 162 -7.50 -7.47 4.51
CA ARG A 162 -8.59 -8.33 4.96
C ARG A 162 -8.37 -8.89 6.35
N VAL A 163 -7.20 -9.44 6.62
CA VAL A 163 -6.82 -10.01 7.92
C VAL A 163 -5.36 -9.71 8.18
N LEU A 164 -5.08 -9.06 9.28
CA LEU A 164 -3.73 -8.85 9.75
C LEU A 164 -3.31 -10.03 10.65
N ASP A 165 -2.73 -11.07 10.06
CA ASP A 165 -2.10 -12.16 10.82
C ASP A 165 -0.59 -12.10 10.69
N VAL A 166 0.04 -11.45 11.66
CA VAL A 166 1.50 -11.36 11.77
C VAL A 166 2.07 -12.39 12.76
N THR A 167 1.22 -13.21 13.37
CA THR A 167 1.60 -14.23 14.36
C THR A 167 2.74 -15.14 13.90
N PRO A 168 2.81 -15.59 12.62
CA PRO A 168 3.88 -16.48 12.16
C PRO A 168 5.28 -15.89 12.24
N VAL A 169 5.41 -14.56 12.35
CA VAL A 169 6.71 -13.85 12.31
C VAL A 169 6.99 -13.04 13.56
N LEU A 170 6.02 -12.93 14.48
CA LEU A 170 6.22 -12.22 15.74
C LEU A 170 6.99 -13.07 16.77
N ALA A 171 7.90 -12.42 17.47
CA ALA A 171 8.49 -12.96 18.70
C ALA A 171 7.68 -12.50 19.95
N PRO A 172 7.74 -13.22 21.08
CA PRO A 172 7.04 -12.85 22.31
C PRO A 172 7.76 -11.71 23.05
N GLN A 173 7.78 -10.52 22.44
CA GLN A 173 8.45 -9.32 22.94
C GLN A 173 7.66 -8.06 22.60
N PRO A 174 7.92 -6.92 23.25
CA PRO A 174 7.26 -5.67 22.96
C PRO A 174 7.39 -5.31 21.48
N THR A 175 6.28 -4.92 20.85
CA THR A 175 6.17 -4.67 19.43
C THR A 175 5.75 -3.23 19.15
N LEU A 176 6.51 -2.56 18.29
CA LEU A 176 6.11 -1.32 17.66
C LEU A 176 5.58 -1.64 16.25
N PHE A 177 4.31 -1.36 16.02
CA PHE A 177 3.76 -1.32 14.66
C PHE A 177 4.01 0.04 14.03
N PHE A 178 4.39 0.04 12.76
CA PHE A 178 4.63 1.24 11.97
C PHE A 178 3.73 1.23 10.73
N TYR A 179 2.90 2.26 10.60
CA TYR A 179 1.95 2.38 9.50
C TYR A 179 1.91 3.84 9.00
N PRO A 180 2.93 4.25 8.23
CA PRO A 180 3.08 5.61 7.73
C PRO A 180 2.27 5.88 6.46
N GLY A 181 2.45 7.09 5.89
CA GLY A 181 1.96 7.45 4.57
C GLY A 181 0.48 7.83 4.52
N SER A 182 -0.17 7.95 5.67
CA SER A 182 -1.64 8.13 5.74
C SER A 182 -2.44 7.04 5.03
N SER A 183 -1.84 5.85 4.88
CA SER A 183 -2.44 4.69 4.18
C SER A 183 -3.74 4.23 4.82
N ILE A 184 -3.92 4.49 6.13
CA ILE A 184 -5.19 4.23 6.83
C ILE A 184 -6.36 5.04 6.24
N GLY A 185 -6.08 6.16 5.60
CA GLY A 185 -7.08 6.97 4.91
C GLY A 185 -7.71 6.30 3.69
N ASN A 186 -7.13 5.22 3.18
CA ASN A 186 -7.68 4.47 2.06
C ASN A 186 -8.82 3.52 2.47
N PHE A 187 -8.91 3.21 3.76
CA PHE A 187 -9.98 2.39 4.32
C PHE A 187 -11.25 3.20 4.59
N LEU A 188 -12.41 2.56 4.49
CA LEU A 188 -13.63 3.09 5.07
C LEU A 188 -13.51 3.16 6.60
N PRO A 189 -14.25 4.07 7.29
CA PRO A 189 -14.10 4.24 8.75
C PRO A 189 -14.21 2.94 9.56
N ASP A 190 -15.16 2.07 9.21
CA ASP A 190 -15.33 0.79 9.89
C ASP A 190 -14.19 -0.19 9.60
N GLU A 191 -13.66 -0.17 8.38
CA GLU A 191 -12.49 -0.97 7.98
C GLU A 191 -11.24 -0.49 8.71
N ALA A 192 -11.03 0.84 8.80
CA ALA A 192 -9.93 1.44 9.55
C ALA A 192 -10.00 1.06 11.05
N LEU A 193 -11.19 1.16 11.63
CA LEU A 193 -11.41 0.75 13.03
C LEU A 193 -11.12 -0.74 13.23
N TRP A 194 -11.59 -1.58 12.32
CA TRP A 194 -11.35 -3.01 12.36
C TRP A 194 -9.85 -3.33 12.25
N PHE A 195 -9.14 -2.67 11.33
CA PHE A 195 -7.70 -2.81 11.17
C PHE A 195 -6.92 -2.41 12.44
N LEU A 196 -7.28 -1.28 13.07
CA LEU A 196 -6.67 -0.86 14.34
C LEU A 196 -6.94 -1.85 15.47
N LYS A 197 -8.13 -2.46 15.52
CA LYS A 197 -8.46 -3.52 16.48
C LYS A 197 -7.59 -4.76 16.28
N GLN A 198 -7.27 -5.12 15.04
CA GLN A 198 -6.37 -6.23 14.75
C GLN A 198 -4.93 -5.92 15.20
N ILE A 199 -4.41 -4.71 14.92
CA ILE A 199 -3.10 -4.29 15.45
C ILE A 199 -3.09 -4.41 16.96
N ARG A 200 -4.14 -3.91 17.63
CA ARG A 200 -4.26 -4.00 19.09
C ARG A 200 -4.27 -5.44 19.59
N ALA A 201 -4.89 -6.37 18.87
CA ALA A 201 -4.94 -7.77 19.25
C ALA A 201 -3.55 -8.45 19.24
N HIS A 202 -2.61 -7.93 18.45
CA HIS A 202 -1.21 -8.37 18.43
C HIS A 202 -0.33 -7.66 19.47
N CYS A 203 -0.87 -6.66 20.19
CA CYS A 203 -0.15 -5.94 21.24
C CYS A 203 -0.35 -6.66 22.57
N HIS A 204 0.52 -7.60 22.88
CA HIS A 204 0.48 -8.34 24.15
C HIS A 204 1.42 -7.73 25.18
N GLY A 205 0.87 -7.38 26.37
CA GLY A 205 1.66 -6.86 27.48
C GLY A 205 2.02 -5.37 27.36
N HIS A 206 2.94 -4.95 28.26
CA HIS A 206 3.40 -3.56 28.31
C HIS A 206 4.45 -3.27 27.24
N GLY A 207 4.46 -2.03 26.76
CA GLY A 207 5.50 -1.54 25.84
C GLY A 207 5.22 -1.75 24.36
N CYS A 208 4.09 -2.34 23.98
CA CYS A 208 3.64 -2.34 22.58
C CYS A 208 3.04 -0.98 22.19
N GLY A 209 3.08 -0.65 20.90
CA GLY A 209 2.51 0.59 20.38
C GLY A 209 2.34 0.61 18.87
N LEU A 210 1.74 1.70 18.40
CA LEU A 210 1.55 2.00 16.99
C LEU A 210 2.08 3.40 16.70
N LEU A 211 3.00 3.52 15.76
CA LEU A 211 3.38 4.78 15.12
C LEU A 211 2.68 4.85 13.77
N ILE A 212 1.74 5.77 13.65
CA ILE A 212 0.89 5.90 12.46
C ILE A 212 0.99 7.30 11.87
N GLY A 213 1.09 7.39 10.55
CA GLY A 213 0.94 8.63 9.81
C GLY A 213 -0.52 8.86 9.41
N VAL A 214 -1.05 10.05 9.70
CA VAL A 214 -2.38 10.46 9.28
C VAL A 214 -2.32 11.85 8.63
N ASP A 215 -3.05 12.05 7.55
CA ASP A 215 -3.14 13.34 6.89
C ASP A 215 -4.31 14.15 7.44
N ALA A 216 -4.02 15.39 7.87
CA ALA A 216 -5.01 16.26 8.47
C ALA A 216 -5.86 16.99 7.42
N LYS A 217 -7.10 17.34 7.79
CA LYS A 217 -7.92 18.27 7.02
C LYS A 217 -7.21 19.62 6.88
N LYS A 218 -7.29 20.22 5.71
CA LYS A 218 -6.66 21.49 5.38
C LYS A 218 -7.41 22.20 4.24
N ASP A 219 -6.84 23.26 3.72
CA ASP A 219 -7.40 23.99 2.59
C ASP A 219 -7.74 23.07 1.42
N ARG A 220 -8.95 23.26 0.87
CA ARG A 220 -9.50 22.41 -0.19
C ARG A 220 -8.64 22.44 -1.46
N ALA A 221 -8.18 23.62 -1.86
CA ALA A 221 -7.40 23.75 -3.09
C ALA A 221 -6.08 22.98 -2.99
N ARG A 222 -5.46 22.98 -1.79
CA ARG A 222 -4.26 22.16 -1.52
C ARG A 222 -4.55 20.67 -1.55
N LEU A 223 -5.70 20.26 -1.02
CA LEU A 223 -6.14 18.85 -1.06
C LEU A 223 -6.43 18.39 -2.47
N ASP A 224 -7.19 19.18 -3.24
CA ASP A 224 -7.55 18.87 -4.63
C ASP A 224 -6.28 18.78 -5.50
N ALA A 225 -5.37 19.75 -5.42
CA ALA A 225 -4.14 19.78 -6.21
C ALA A 225 -3.22 18.57 -5.95
N ALA A 226 -3.21 18.03 -4.73
CA ALA A 226 -2.38 16.88 -4.41
C ALA A 226 -2.83 15.59 -5.10
N TYR A 227 -4.09 15.53 -5.55
CA TYR A 227 -4.66 14.36 -6.25
C TYR A 227 -5.11 14.68 -7.67
N ASP A 228 -4.83 15.89 -8.16
CA ASP A 228 -5.04 16.31 -9.55
C ASP A 228 -3.96 17.35 -9.91
N ASP A 229 -2.70 16.87 -10.01
CA ASP A 229 -1.52 17.68 -10.23
C ASP A 229 -1.49 18.31 -11.63
N ALA A 230 -0.88 19.48 -11.75
CA ALA A 230 -0.82 20.25 -13.00
C ALA A 230 -0.09 19.52 -14.14
N LEU A 231 0.83 18.60 -13.84
CA LEU A 231 1.53 17.78 -14.82
C LEU A 231 0.69 16.59 -15.32
N GLY A 232 -0.40 16.24 -14.61
CA GLY A 232 -1.25 15.11 -14.95
C GLY A 232 -0.65 13.75 -14.63
N VAL A 233 0.31 13.66 -13.72
CA VAL A 233 0.94 12.39 -13.31
C VAL A 233 -0.06 11.54 -12.55
N THR A 234 -0.83 12.15 -11.63
CA THR A 234 -1.90 11.47 -10.89
C THR A 234 -3.02 11.01 -11.83
N ALA A 235 -3.35 11.82 -12.84
CA ALA A 235 -4.30 11.43 -13.87
C ALA A 235 -3.82 10.20 -14.66
N ALA A 236 -2.54 10.18 -15.05
CA ALA A 236 -1.95 9.03 -15.74
C ALA A 236 -1.96 7.77 -14.86
N PHE A 237 -1.64 7.90 -13.57
CA PHE A 237 -1.70 6.82 -12.58
C PHE A 237 -3.12 6.25 -12.46
N ASN A 238 -4.11 7.10 -12.28
CA ASN A 238 -5.49 6.69 -12.12
C ASN A 238 -6.05 6.03 -13.40
N LEU A 239 -5.77 6.60 -14.56
CA LEU A 239 -6.21 6.04 -15.86
C LEU A 239 -5.52 4.72 -16.20
N ASN A 240 -4.28 4.50 -15.73
CA ASN A 240 -3.56 3.24 -15.95
C ASN A 240 -4.31 2.04 -15.36
N VAL A 241 -5.14 2.23 -14.33
CA VAL A 241 -5.93 1.12 -13.75
C VAL A 241 -6.82 0.45 -14.79
N LEU A 242 -7.34 1.19 -15.76
CA LEU A 242 -8.17 0.63 -16.83
C LEU A 242 -7.36 -0.30 -17.76
N ARG A 243 -6.09 0.04 -18.05
CA ARG A 243 -5.18 -0.85 -18.80
C ARG A 243 -4.90 -2.12 -18.03
N HIS A 244 -4.67 -2.01 -16.73
CA HIS A 244 -4.43 -3.17 -15.88
C HIS A 244 -5.68 -4.06 -15.81
N VAL A 245 -6.86 -3.48 -15.68
CA VAL A 245 -8.14 -4.21 -15.72
C VAL A 245 -8.34 -4.90 -17.07
N ASN A 246 -8.00 -4.24 -18.20
CA ASN A 246 -8.05 -4.87 -19.52
C ASN A 246 -7.16 -6.12 -19.57
N ALA A 247 -5.95 -6.04 -19.01
CA ALA A 247 -5.03 -7.19 -18.97
C ALA A 247 -5.53 -8.32 -18.06
N LEU A 248 -6.18 -7.99 -16.94
CA LEU A 248 -6.64 -8.97 -15.95
C LEU A 248 -7.95 -9.68 -16.36
N LEU A 249 -8.92 -8.94 -16.88
CA LEU A 249 -10.27 -9.44 -17.16
C LEU A 249 -10.57 -9.63 -18.65
N GLY A 250 -9.65 -9.18 -19.55
CA GLY A 250 -9.93 -9.16 -20.98
C GLY A 250 -11.00 -8.15 -21.37
N THR A 251 -11.11 -7.04 -20.61
CA THR A 251 -12.02 -5.93 -20.94
C THR A 251 -11.46 -5.09 -22.09
N ASP A 252 -12.30 -4.23 -22.68
CA ASP A 252 -11.97 -3.40 -23.81
C ASP A 252 -12.10 -1.88 -23.53
N PHE A 253 -11.72 -1.45 -22.30
CA PHE A 253 -11.64 -0.02 -21.99
C PHE A 253 -10.69 0.69 -22.96
N ASP A 254 -11.18 1.67 -23.70
CA ASP A 254 -10.35 2.64 -24.40
C ASP A 254 -10.09 3.83 -23.46
N ILE A 255 -8.84 4.05 -23.08
CA ILE A 255 -8.48 5.08 -22.09
C ILE A 255 -8.86 6.49 -22.59
N SER A 256 -8.88 6.72 -23.90
CA SER A 256 -9.26 8.01 -24.48
C SER A 256 -10.72 8.41 -24.19
N ASP A 257 -11.58 7.44 -23.90
CA ASP A 257 -12.98 7.65 -23.53
C ASP A 257 -13.16 8.10 -22.08
N TRP A 258 -12.08 8.12 -21.29
CA TRP A 258 -12.11 8.36 -19.85
C TRP A 258 -11.27 9.56 -19.45
N GLN A 259 -11.61 10.17 -18.33
CA GLN A 259 -10.83 11.21 -17.70
C GLN A 259 -10.69 10.97 -16.20
N HIS A 260 -9.58 11.45 -15.65
CA HIS A 260 -9.35 11.47 -14.22
C HIS A 260 -10.22 12.51 -13.53
N ARG A 261 -10.68 12.19 -12.31
CA ARG A 261 -11.29 13.11 -11.36
C ARG A 261 -10.72 12.83 -9.97
N GLY A 262 -9.97 13.77 -9.42
CA GLY A 262 -9.50 13.79 -8.05
C GLY A 262 -10.04 15.01 -7.34
N PHE A 263 -10.72 14.87 -6.20
CA PHE A 263 -11.28 16.01 -5.47
C PHE A 263 -11.55 15.68 -4.00
N TYR A 264 -11.53 16.72 -3.17
CA TYR A 264 -11.94 16.62 -1.78
C TYR A 264 -13.45 16.67 -1.65
N ASN A 265 -14.03 15.65 -1.01
CA ASN A 265 -15.43 15.58 -0.64
C ASN A 265 -15.60 16.05 0.82
N PRO A 266 -16.07 17.29 1.07
CA PRO A 266 -16.16 17.82 2.43
C PRO A 266 -17.23 17.14 3.28
N ALA A 267 -18.28 16.58 2.65
CA ALA A 267 -19.34 15.89 3.37
C ALA A 267 -18.84 14.56 3.98
N LEU A 268 -17.90 13.89 3.30
CA LEU A 268 -17.31 12.64 3.74
C LEU A 268 -15.93 12.81 4.37
N GLY A 269 -15.35 14.02 4.30
CA GLY A 269 -14.04 14.32 4.88
C GLY A 269 -12.87 13.58 4.23
N ARG A 270 -12.97 13.30 2.92
CA ARG A 270 -11.97 12.51 2.20
C ARG A 270 -11.72 13.03 0.79
N ILE A 271 -10.56 12.73 0.24
CA ILE A 271 -10.35 12.75 -1.22
C ILE A 271 -11.03 11.53 -1.81
N GLU A 272 -11.58 11.70 -2.99
CA GLU A 272 -12.04 10.62 -3.86
C GLU A 272 -11.32 10.73 -5.19
N MET A 273 -10.83 9.59 -5.70
CA MET A 273 -10.41 9.47 -7.09
C MET A 273 -11.40 8.61 -7.87
N HIS A 274 -11.66 9.05 -9.09
CA HIS A 274 -12.55 8.38 -10.02
C HIS A 274 -11.97 8.43 -11.43
N VAL A 275 -12.35 7.46 -12.26
CA VAL A 275 -12.28 7.59 -13.71
C VAL A 275 -13.69 7.84 -14.23
N GLU A 276 -13.87 8.91 -15.02
CA GLU A 276 -15.16 9.43 -15.48
C GLU A 276 -15.30 9.25 -16.99
N ALA A 277 -16.40 8.70 -17.45
CA ALA A 277 -16.69 8.53 -18.88
C ALA A 277 -16.91 9.90 -19.56
N ARG A 278 -16.17 10.19 -20.62
CA ARG A 278 -16.29 11.45 -21.40
C ARG A 278 -17.56 11.50 -22.25
N SER A 279 -18.04 10.31 -22.67
CA SER A 279 -19.24 10.11 -23.48
C SER A 279 -19.97 8.85 -23.03
N ASN A 280 -21.05 8.49 -23.72
CA ASN A 280 -21.67 7.17 -23.49
C ASN A 280 -20.73 6.08 -24.03
N VAL A 281 -20.25 5.20 -23.16
CA VAL A 281 -19.29 4.14 -23.44
C VAL A 281 -19.90 2.77 -23.13
N SER A 282 -19.58 1.77 -23.95
CA SER A 282 -19.94 0.37 -23.69
C SER A 282 -18.66 -0.44 -23.59
N VAL A 283 -18.49 -1.13 -22.47
CA VAL A 283 -17.30 -1.94 -22.17
C VAL A 283 -17.73 -3.40 -22.01
N LYS A 284 -16.97 -4.30 -22.62
CA LYS A 284 -17.13 -5.74 -22.44
C LYS A 284 -16.39 -6.19 -21.18
N VAL A 285 -17.09 -6.88 -20.30
CA VAL A 285 -16.56 -7.43 -19.05
C VAL A 285 -16.93 -8.91 -18.99
N ARG A 286 -16.01 -9.80 -19.30
CA ARG A 286 -16.19 -11.28 -19.25
C ARG A 286 -17.53 -11.80 -19.80
N GLY A 287 -17.90 -11.36 -21.01
CA GLY A 287 -19.13 -11.77 -21.67
C GLY A 287 -20.36 -10.91 -21.35
N HIS A 288 -20.26 -9.97 -20.41
CA HIS A 288 -21.26 -8.95 -20.13
C HIS A 288 -20.91 -7.66 -20.87
N THR A 289 -21.92 -6.84 -21.20
CA THR A 289 -21.70 -5.47 -21.68
C THR A 289 -22.15 -4.50 -20.60
N ARG A 290 -21.20 -3.74 -20.03
CA ARG A 290 -21.49 -2.62 -19.11
C ARG A 290 -21.57 -1.33 -19.91
N ARG A 291 -22.67 -0.60 -19.80
CA ARG A 291 -22.84 0.72 -20.40
C ARG A 291 -22.65 1.77 -19.32
N PHE A 292 -21.80 2.75 -19.65
CA PHE A 292 -21.56 3.93 -18.82
C PHE A 292 -22.12 5.14 -19.54
N ALA A 293 -22.91 5.95 -18.87
CA ALA A 293 -23.37 7.22 -19.40
C ALA A 293 -22.23 8.26 -19.36
N ALA A 294 -22.34 9.29 -20.21
CA ALA A 294 -21.44 10.44 -20.12
C ALA A 294 -21.47 11.03 -18.71
N GLY A 295 -20.30 11.23 -18.10
CA GLY A 295 -20.15 11.70 -16.73
C GLY A 295 -20.31 10.62 -15.64
N GLU A 296 -20.64 9.37 -16.01
CA GLU A 296 -20.66 8.27 -15.03
C GLU A 296 -19.24 7.92 -14.59
N ARG A 297 -19.11 7.59 -13.30
CA ARG A 297 -17.80 7.40 -12.64
C ARG A 297 -17.61 5.98 -12.17
N ILE A 298 -16.38 5.51 -12.29
CA ILE A 298 -15.88 4.34 -11.57
C ILE A 298 -15.02 4.88 -10.42
N HIS A 299 -15.39 4.56 -9.19
CA HIS A 299 -14.62 4.95 -8.01
C HIS A 299 -13.34 4.10 -7.91
N THR A 300 -12.18 4.76 -7.65
CA THR A 300 -10.90 4.08 -7.64
C THR A 300 -10.14 4.19 -6.32
N GLU A 301 -10.30 5.29 -5.57
CA GLU A 301 -9.61 5.46 -4.29
C GLU A 301 -10.34 6.43 -3.36
N ASN A 302 -10.20 6.18 -2.07
CA ASN A 302 -10.46 7.13 -1.00
C ASN A 302 -9.14 7.54 -0.32
N SER A 303 -9.10 8.78 0.19
CA SER A 303 -8.07 9.18 1.14
C SER A 303 -8.69 10.10 2.20
N TYR A 304 -9.11 9.48 3.32
CA TYR A 304 -9.70 10.21 4.45
C TYR A 304 -8.69 11.17 5.07
N LYS A 305 -9.21 12.32 5.49
CA LYS A 305 -8.46 13.35 6.18
C LYS A 305 -9.00 13.50 7.60
N PHE A 306 -8.10 13.56 8.55
CA PHE A 306 -8.41 13.48 9.96
C PHE A 306 -8.41 14.86 10.62
N THR A 307 -9.13 15.00 11.75
CA THR A 307 -9.05 16.14 12.68
C THR A 307 -8.35 15.68 13.95
N PRO A 308 -7.71 16.59 14.67
CA PRO A 308 -7.06 16.25 15.96
C PRO A 308 -8.03 15.82 17.06
N ASP A 309 -9.34 16.04 16.89
CA ASP A 309 -10.42 15.83 17.89
C ASP A 309 -10.91 14.37 17.94
#